data_29a85a8afac00c0b334188e3432dc98c
#
_entry.id   29a85a8afac00c0b334188e3432dc98c
#
_cell.length_a   1.000
_cell.length_b   1.000
_cell.length_c   1.000
_cell.angle_alpha   90.00
_cell.angle_beta   90.00
_cell.angle_gamma   90.00
#
_symmetry.space_group_name_H-M   'P 1'
#
loop_
_entity.id
_entity.type
_entity.pdbx_description
1 polymer ?
#
loop_
_entity_poly.entity_id
_entity_poly.type
_entity_poly.pdbx_seq_one_letter_code
_entity_poly.pdbx_strand_id
1 'polypeptide(L)'
;MGGHLSHLEREEHPEKLDATCGPVRGNVYRHDDKIVDGFLGIPYAKPPIGPLRFKKPVAADKWTETKDCTKYGPRCPQSGAFPEMIHFEKDDVPDEATCLTINVFSPRWTSAEFPNGRPVMIYIHGGGFELSASREYCDYSVSGTLPLKDVVMVTLNYRVGILGFFTTGDDVCRGNMGLWDQTLGLQWVQNHIASFGGDPKNVTVFGQSAGGVSVDLLSLSPHSRDLFHRVVPMSGNALCEFGCRTAKGEAAACLAYLRHIGYTGPDDSESVLAYIKDKPIKEMQKMNGFIIPVTGVFIYEPNIDGDFLPKPLDELRKEAPKKDVMLGVAEHEGLFFEFCGKDSRKAEEILKEGIFALYKSDSGENFEETRKKIYNYYTKGVEGDEPKMRERMVDFFGDALFNGGAIATAQDSLRHGNNVWFYVFDYCNPNGFGGLEEMMPFVAPTHCTDLRYILGEGLYSEFQPNEEDWKMIDKMTTMYTNFAKYGSPNGKGDGEWEKYSLEVPERHYRIGYPRGEMRNEYHKGRWEFLKEIRAGHKVLEEVVYGRI
;
A
#
# COMPACT_ATOMS: atom_id res chain seq x y z
N MET A 1 -25.83 1.94 -17.87
CA MET A 1 -26.55 1.96 -16.59
C MET A 1 -25.51 2.22 -15.50
N GLY A 2 -24.99 3.45 -15.49
CA GLY A 2 -24.00 3.88 -14.53
C GLY A 2 -24.63 4.94 -13.66
N GLY A 3 -25.09 4.56 -12.52
CA GLY A 3 -25.68 5.47 -11.57
C GLY A 3 -26.03 4.71 -10.31
N HIS A 4 -25.25 4.94 -9.25
CA HIS A 4 -25.54 4.52 -7.89
C HIS A 4 -25.61 3.01 -7.61
N LEU A 5 -24.47 2.31 -7.70
CA LEU A 5 -24.30 0.99 -7.09
C LEU A 5 -24.52 1.03 -5.55
N SER A 6 -24.48 2.23 -4.95
CA SER A 6 -24.65 2.43 -3.50
C SER A 6 -26.04 2.20 -2.95
N HIS A 7 -27.06 1.95 -3.79
CA HIS A 7 -28.44 1.74 -3.35
C HIS A 7 -28.98 0.35 -3.68
N LEU A 8 -28.18 -0.52 -4.30
CA LEU A 8 -28.64 -1.83 -4.76
C LEU A 8 -28.29 -2.90 -3.72
N GLU A 9 -29.37 -3.38 -3.04
CA GLU A 9 -29.44 -4.65 -2.29
C GLU A 9 -28.51 -4.82 -1.07
N ARG A 10 -28.30 -3.74 -0.32
CA ARG A 10 -27.74 -3.79 1.02
C ARG A 10 -28.86 -3.74 2.05
N GLU A 11 -28.90 -4.74 2.91
CA GLU A 11 -29.86 -4.84 4.01
C GLU A 11 -29.09 -4.96 5.33
N GLU A 12 -29.63 -4.40 6.42
CA GLU A 12 -29.08 -4.71 7.75
C GLU A 12 -29.23 -6.20 8.05
N HIS A 13 -28.22 -6.79 8.66
CA HIS A 13 -28.27 -8.20 9.03
C HIS A 13 -29.38 -8.40 10.08
N PRO A 14 -30.35 -9.33 9.85
CA PRO A 14 -31.48 -9.54 10.76
C PRO A 14 -31.04 -10.04 12.13
N GLU A 15 -29.89 -10.71 12.22
CA GLU A 15 -29.37 -11.31 13.43
C GLU A 15 -27.99 -10.73 13.79
N LYS A 16 -27.65 -10.76 15.08
CA LYS A 16 -26.29 -10.45 15.53
C LYS A 16 -25.39 -11.67 15.37
N LEU A 17 -24.10 -11.42 15.14
CA LEU A 17 -23.04 -12.41 15.24
C LEU A 17 -22.40 -12.31 16.64
N ASP A 18 -22.41 -13.40 17.41
CA ASP A 18 -21.72 -13.49 18.70
C ASP A 18 -20.23 -13.81 18.46
N ALA A 19 -19.46 -12.81 18.06
CA ALA A 19 -18.04 -12.95 17.78
C ALA A 19 -17.19 -12.95 19.07
N THR A 20 -15.99 -13.53 18.99
CA THR A 20 -15.08 -13.61 20.14
C THR A 20 -14.61 -12.26 20.65
N CYS A 21 -14.59 -11.22 19.81
CA CYS A 21 -14.32 -9.82 20.21
C CYS A 21 -15.49 -9.16 20.94
N GLY A 22 -16.71 -9.66 20.75
CA GLY A 22 -17.99 -9.16 21.25
C GLY A 22 -19.06 -9.24 20.18
N PRO A 23 -20.36 -9.18 20.53
CA PRO A 23 -21.43 -9.28 19.57
C PRO A 23 -21.47 -8.09 18.61
N VAL A 24 -21.67 -8.37 17.31
CA VAL A 24 -21.74 -7.37 16.24
C VAL A 24 -22.96 -7.58 15.35
N ARG A 25 -23.48 -6.50 14.76
CA ARG A 25 -24.48 -6.54 13.71
C ARG A 25 -23.94 -5.83 12.47
N GLY A 26 -23.94 -6.49 11.32
CA GLY A 26 -23.43 -5.97 10.06
C GLY A 26 -24.53 -5.80 9.00
N ASN A 27 -24.11 -5.84 7.75
CA ASN A 27 -24.94 -5.78 6.55
C ASN A 27 -24.94 -7.11 5.81
N VAL A 28 -25.92 -7.27 4.93
CA VAL A 28 -26.04 -8.35 3.97
C VAL A 28 -25.92 -7.77 2.58
N TYR A 29 -25.03 -8.30 1.76
CA TYR A 29 -24.83 -7.92 0.36
C TYR A 29 -25.25 -9.08 -0.54
N ARG A 30 -26.05 -8.78 -1.56
CA ARG A 30 -26.53 -9.77 -2.53
C ARG A 30 -25.87 -9.54 -3.87
N HIS A 31 -25.23 -10.57 -4.40
CA HIS A 31 -24.58 -10.58 -5.70
C HIS A 31 -25.09 -11.82 -6.45
N ASP A 32 -26.11 -11.64 -7.30
CA ASP A 32 -26.84 -12.72 -7.96
C ASP A 32 -27.36 -13.78 -6.96
N ASP A 33 -26.87 -15.00 -7.06
CA ASP A 33 -27.22 -16.12 -6.16
C ASP A 33 -26.35 -16.20 -4.89
N LYS A 34 -25.35 -15.32 -4.75
CA LYS A 34 -24.39 -15.31 -3.63
C LYS A 34 -24.71 -14.22 -2.62
N ILE A 35 -24.48 -14.54 -1.37
CA ILE A 35 -24.67 -13.61 -0.24
C ILE A 35 -23.35 -13.47 0.51
N VAL A 36 -22.96 -12.23 0.79
CA VAL A 36 -21.79 -11.87 1.60
C VAL A 36 -22.26 -11.05 2.81
N ASP A 37 -21.81 -11.43 4.00
CA ASP A 37 -21.99 -10.63 5.21
C ASP A 37 -20.85 -9.65 5.36
N GLY A 38 -21.17 -8.38 5.62
CA GLY A 38 -20.17 -7.35 5.87
C GLY A 38 -20.34 -6.74 7.25
N PHE A 39 -19.25 -6.72 8.00
CA PHE A 39 -19.15 -6.12 9.33
C PHE A 39 -18.14 -4.98 9.27
N LEU A 40 -18.63 -3.74 9.36
CA LEU A 40 -17.84 -2.54 9.12
C LEU A 40 -17.56 -1.79 10.41
N GLY A 41 -16.40 -1.15 10.52
CA GLY A 41 -16.08 -0.28 11.65
C GLY A 41 -15.88 -1.01 12.99
N ILE A 42 -15.46 -2.27 12.98
CA ILE A 42 -15.18 -3.02 14.22
C ILE A 42 -13.92 -2.44 14.88
N PRO A 43 -13.96 -1.94 16.12
CA PRO A 43 -12.77 -1.41 16.78
C PRO A 43 -11.81 -2.56 17.12
N TYR A 44 -10.54 -2.44 16.71
CA TYR A 44 -9.49 -3.41 17.08
C TYR A 44 -8.53 -2.87 18.13
N ALA A 45 -8.53 -1.55 18.38
CA ALA A 45 -7.66 -0.87 19.32
C ALA A 45 -8.44 0.09 20.23
N LYS A 46 -7.86 0.42 21.37
CA LYS A 46 -8.30 1.55 22.20
C LYS A 46 -8.00 2.86 21.48
N PRO A 47 -8.78 3.95 21.76
CA PRO A 47 -8.52 5.27 21.22
C PRO A 47 -7.06 5.70 21.41
N PRO A 48 -6.29 6.01 20.33
CA PRO A 48 -4.89 6.39 20.41
C PRO A 48 -4.70 7.88 20.77
N ILE A 49 -5.43 8.37 21.76
CA ILE A 49 -5.50 9.78 22.17
C ILE A 49 -4.84 10.02 23.54
N GLY A 50 -4.54 11.29 23.85
CA GLY A 50 -3.95 11.68 25.13
C GLY A 50 -2.65 10.94 25.43
N PRO A 51 -2.56 10.16 26.53
CA PRO A 51 -1.35 9.41 26.88
C PRO A 51 -0.94 8.35 25.85
N LEU A 52 -1.88 7.87 25.01
CA LEU A 52 -1.63 6.87 23.97
C LEU A 52 -1.24 7.47 22.62
N ARG A 53 -1.35 8.79 22.43
CA ARG A 53 -0.87 9.47 21.22
C ARG A 53 0.64 9.25 21.07
N PHE A 54 1.12 8.93 19.88
CA PHE A 54 2.52 8.54 19.57
C PHE A 54 3.04 7.32 20.36
N LYS A 55 2.14 6.47 20.84
CA LYS A 55 2.49 5.20 21.49
C LYS A 55 1.97 4.01 20.69
N LYS A 56 2.57 2.83 20.94
CA LYS A 56 2.07 1.55 20.40
C LYS A 56 0.59 1.40 20.72
N PRO A 57 -0.22 0.88 19.80
CA PRO A 57 -1.65 0.70 20.04
C PRO A 57 -1.90 -0.33 21.15
N VAL A 58 -3.01 -0.18 21.84
CA VAL A 58 -3.49 -1.12 22.85
C VAL A 58 -4.74 -1.79 22.33
N ALA A 59 -4.84 -3.10 22.43
CA ALA A 59 -6.01 -3.86 21.97
C ALA A 59 -7.32 -3.35 22.58
N ALA A 60 -8.38 -3.34 21.79
CA ALA A 60 -9.72 -3.02 22.29
C ALA A 60 -10.17 -4.04 23.34
N ASP A 61 -10.87 -3.58 24.36
CA ASP A 61 -11.48 -4.48 25.32
C ASP A 61 -12.66 -5.23 24.69
N LYS A 62 -12.87 -6.47 25.06
CA LYS A 62 -14.07 -7.24 24.67
C LYS A 62 -15.32 -6.54 25.22
N TRP A 63 -16.35 -6.43 24.38
CA TRP A 63 -17.63 -5.83 24.73
C TRP A 63 -18.74 -6.86 24.84
N THR A 64 -19.81 -6.52 25.56
CA THR A 64 -20.96 -7.40 25.84
C THR A 64 -22.24 -6.96 25.12
N GLU A 65 -22.36 -5.66 24.81
CA GLU A 65 -23.50 -5.12 24.07
C GLU A 65 -23.26 -5.23 22.56
N THR A 66 -24.34 -5.49 21.79
CA THR A 66 -24.21 -5.59 20.34
C THR A 66 -23.77 -4.26 19.74
N LYS A 67 -22.60 -4.24 19.10
CA LYS A 67 -22.14 -3.06 18.32
C LYS A 67 -22.80 -3.06 16.95
N ASP A 68 -23.22 -1.86 16.54
CA ASP A 68 -23.61 -1.56 15.17
C ASP A 68 -22.35 -1.49 14.30
N CYS A 69 -22.21 -2.45 13.38
CA CYS A 69 -21.12 -2.58 12.43
C CYS A 69 -21.64 -2.51 11.00
N THR A 70 -22.62 -1.64 10.74
CA THR A 70 -23.22 -1.40 9.42
C THR A 70 -22.54 -0.29 8.62
N LYS A 71 -21.63 0.48 9.23
CA LYS A 71 -20.92 1.60 8.61
C LYS A 71 -19.42 1.51 8.85
N TYR A 72 -18.65 1.97 7.89
CA TYR A 72 -17.21 2.17 8.09
C TYR A 72 -16.91 3.10 9.28
N GLY A 73 -15.82 2.84 9.97
CA GLY A 73 -15.25 3.79 10.91
C GLY A 73 -14.72 5.04 10.18
N PRO A 74 -14.49 6.15 10.91
CA PRO A 74 -13.91 7.36 10.33
C PRO A 74 -12.47 7.12 9.89
N ARG A 75 -11.98 7.97 8.99
CA ARG A 75 -10.55 8.03 8.65
C ARG A 75 -9.73 8.45 9.86
N CYS A 76 -8.48 7.96 9.94
CA CYS A 76 -7.51 8.56 10.83
C CYS A 76 -7.19 10.00 10.35
N PRO A 77 -6.85 10.93 11.28
CA PRO A 77 -6.54 12.30 10.91
C PRO A 77 -5.42 12.36 9.86
N GLN A 78 -5.69 13.09 8.79
CA GLN A 78 -4.81 13.17 7.63
C GLN A 78 -4.98 14.49 6.89
N SER A 79 -4.05 14.81 5.98
CA SER A 79 -4.13 16.01 5.15
C SER A 79 -5.35 15.98 4.23
N GLY A 80 -5.94 17.14 4.00
CA GLY A 80 -6.96 17.35 2.97
C GLY A 80 -6.36 17.66 1.58
N ALA A 81 -5.07 17.48 1.38
CA ALA A 81 -4.38 17.94 0.17
C ALA A 81 -4.72 17.16 -1.13
N PHE A 82 -5.41 16.03 -1.00
CA PHE A 82 -5.87 15.21 -2.13
C PHE A 82 -7.39 15.03 -2.25
N PRO A 83 -8.26 15.92 -1.74
CA PRO A 83 -9.71 15.68 -1.70
C PRO A 83 -10.36 15.65 -3.08
N GLU A 84 -9.75 16.24 -4.10
CA GLU A 84 -10.33 16.29 -5.45
C GLU A 84 -10.13 15.00 -6.26
N MET A 85 -9.19 14.15 -5.84
CA MET A 85 -8.84 12.93 -6.57
C MET A 85 -9.32 11.64 -5.88
N ILE A 86 -9.51 11.68 -4.57
CA ILE A 86 -10.04 10.56 -3.79
C ILE A 86 -11.47 10.93 -3.39
N HIS A 87 -12.44 10.17 -3.85
CA HIS A 87 -13.85 10.40 -3.57
C HIS A 87 -14.19 10.08 -2.12
N PHE A 88 -13.98 11.03 -1.21
CA PHE A 88 -14.50 10.92 0.14
C PHE A 88 -15.97 11.39 0.17
N GLU A 89 -16.80 10.65 0.88
CA GLU A 89 -18.15 11.13 1.19
C GLU A 89 -18.07 12.48 1.95
N LYS A 90 -18.97 13.41 1.64
CA LYS A 90 -18.99 14.76 2.24
C LYS A 90 -19.07 14.77 3.76
N ASP A 91 -19.61 13.70 4.36
CA ASP A 91 -19.79 13.53 5.81
C ASP A 91 -18.65 12.81 6.50
N ASP A 92 -17.56 12.50 5.76
CA ASP A 92 -16.41 11.81 6.33
C ASP A 92 -15.51 12.78 7.10
N VAL A 93 -15.75 12.88 8.40
CA VAL A 93 -14.94 13.66 9.32
C VAL A 93 -13.89 12.74 9.96
N PRO A 94 -12.60 12.99 9.75
CA PRO A 94 -11.54 12.21 10.40
C PRO A 94 -11.64 12.31 11.93
N ASP A 95 -11.47 11.17 12.62
CA ASP A 95 -11.53 11.12 14.08
C ASP A 95 -10.40 10.25 14.66
N GLU A 96 -9.51 10.87 15.44
CA GLU A 96 -8.39 10.18 16.08
C GLU A 96 -8.86 9.11 17.10
N ALA A 97 -9.98 9.36 17.77
CA ALA A 97 -10.44 8.50 18.87
C ALA A 97 -11.03 7.17 18.38
N THR A 98 -11.64 7.15 17.17
CA THR A 98 -12.40 5.99 16.70
C THR A 98 -11.94 5.43 15.38
N CYS A 99 -10.84 5.94 14.81
CA CYS A 99 -10.40 5.56 13.46
C CYS A 99 -9.76 4.16 13.35
N LEU A 100 -9.26 3.60 14.46
CA LEU A 100 -8.59 2.28 14.42
C LEU A 100 -9.63 1.15 14.36
N THR A 101 -10.15 0.94 13.16
CA THR A 101 -11.21 -0.03 12.87
C THR A 101 -10.81 -1.02 11.79
N ILE A 102 -11.44 -2.19 11.83
CA ILE A 102 -11.29 -3.28 10.87
C ILE A 102 -12.66 -3.64 10.29
N ASN A 103 -12.69 -4.07 9.03
CA ASN A 103 -13.91 -4.47 8.33
C ASN A 103 -13.73 -5.90 7.83
N VAL A 104 -14.80 -6.69 7.89
CA VAL A 104 -14.79 -8.10 7.49
C VAL A 104 -15.94 -8.37 6.52
N PHE A 105 -15.62 -8.96 5.36
CA PHE A 105 -16.60 -9.43 4.37
C PHE A 105 -16.50 -10.94 4.26
N SER A 106 -17.56 -11.65 4.63
CA SER A 106 -17.59 -13.11 4.76
C SER A 106 -18.67 -13.74 3.91
N PRO A 107 -18.32 -14.71 3.03
CA PRO A 107 -19.30 -15.48 2.29
C PRO A 107 -20.24 -16.28 3.21
N ARG A 108 -21.55 -16.21 2.95
CA ARG A 108 -22.54 -16.91 3.79
C ARG A 108 -22.76 -18.37 3.42
N TRP A 109 -22.44 -18.77 2.19
CA TRP A 109 -22.62 -20.17 1.77
C TRP A 109 -21.59 -21.10 2.44
N THR A 110 -21.90 -22.39 2.53
CA THR A 110 -20.95 -23.40 3.01
C THR A 110 -19.90 -23.66 1.94
N SER A 111 -18.62 -23.51 2.30
CA SER A 111 -17.53 -23.89 1.41
C SER A 111 -17.34 -25.40 1.41
N ALA A 112 -17.42 -26.03 0.23
CA ALA A 112 -17.12 -27.45 0.08
C ALA A 112 -15.60 -27.72 0.20
N GLU A 113 -14.77 -26.74 -0.16
CA GLU A 113 -13.31 -26.85 -0.15
C GLU A 113 -12.71 -26.49 1.21
N PHE A 114 -13.31 -25.52 1.90
CA PHE A 114 -12.82 -24.99 3.19
C PHE A 114 -13.87 -25.13 4.30
N PRO A 115 -14.26 -26.37 4.67
CA PRO A 115 -15.35 -26.59 5.62
C PRO A 115 -15.04 -26.13 7.05
N ASN A 116 -13.74 -25.96 7.39
CA ASN A 116 -13.28 -25.55 8.73
C ASN A 116 -12.85 -24.06 8.80
N GLY A 117 -13.08 -23.28 7.76
CA GLY A 117 -12.72 -21.88 7.66
C GLY A 117 -12.06 -21.54 6.33
N ARG A 118 -12.45 -20.41 5.75
CA ARG A 118 -11.93 -19.94 4.45
C ARG A 118 -10.58 -19.27 4.58
N PRO A 119 -9.75 -19.30 3.53
CA PRO A 119 -8.58 -18.42 3.45
C PRO A 119 -8.97 -16.98 3.70
N VAL A 120 -8.13 -16.25 4.43
CA VAL A 120 -8.33 -14.84 4.79
C VAL A 120 -7.39 -13.99 3.96
N MET A 121 -7.92 -12.94 3.35
CA MET A 121 -7.14 -11.94 2.62
C MET A 121 -7.29 -10.58 3.31
N ILE A 122 -6.16 -9.97 3.70
CA ILE A 122 -6.15 -8.71 4.44
C ILE A 122 -5.53 -7.64 3.56
N TYR A 123 -6.29 -6.58 3.27
CA TYR A 123 -5.82 -5.44 2.49
C TYR A 123 -5.31 -4.32 3.39
N ILE A 124 -4.09 -3.85 3.12
CA ILE A 124 -3.47 -2.66 3.72
C ILE A 124 -3.49 -1.55 2.67
N HIS A 125 -4.21 -0.47 2.96
CA HIS A 125 -4.31 0.65 2.02
C HIS A 125 -2.98 1.39 1.84
N GLY A 126 -2.82 2.04 0.68
CA GLY A 126 -1.69 2.91 0.37
C GLY A 126 -1.87 4.34 0.88
N GLY A 127 -1.46 5.30 0.04
CA GLY A 127 -1.60 6.72 0.34
C GLY A 127 -0.33 7.38 0.90
N GLY A 128 0.87 6.88 0.51
CA GLY A 128 2.15 7.50 0.88
C GLY A 128 2.42 7.58 2.37
N PHE A 129 1.81 6.70 3.18
CA PHE A 129 1.82 6.76 4.65
C PHE A 129 1.15 8.00 5.26
N GLU A 130 0.60 8.90 4.46
CA GLU A 130 0.07 10.20 4.90
C GLU A 130 -1.43 10.33 4.79
N LEU A 131 -2.07 9.52 3.94
CA LEU A 131 -3.49 9.61 3.66
C LEU A 131 -4.11 8.25 3.36
N SER A 132 -5.40 8.23 3.01
CA SER A 132 -6.20 7.06 2.67
C SER A 132 -6.85 6.37 3.87
N ALA A 133 -7.78 5.48 3.58
CA ALA A 133 -8.52 4.69 4.56
C ALA A 133 -9.19 3.48 3.89
N SER A 134 -9.60 2.51 4.68
CA SER A 134 -10.32 1.33 4.21
C SER A 134 -11.70 1.62 3.62
N ARG A 135 -12.28 2.79 3.90
CA ARG A 135 -13.60 3.22 3.41
C ARG A 135 -13.57 3.83 2.01
N GLU A 136 -12.40 4.01 1.39
CA GLU A 136 -12.28 4.52 0.02
C GLU A 136 -12.85 3.56 -1.03
N TYR A 137 -13.00 2.31 -0.64
CA TYR A 137 -13.60 1.28 -1.48
C TYR A 137 -15.02 1.02 -1.01
N CYS A 138 -15.98 1.20 -1.91
CA CYS A 138 -17.39 0.95 -1.64
C CYS A 138 -17.57 -0.48 -1.09
N ASP A 139 -18.31 -0.60 0.01
CA ASP A 139 -18.57 -1.87 0.68
C ASP A 139 -19.26 -2.89 -0.24
N TYR A 140 -20.17 -2.41 -1.11
CA TYR A 140 -20.83 -3.24 -2.12
C TYR A 140 -19.80 -3.76 -3.14
N SER A 141 -18.91 -2.90 -3.64
CA SER A 141 -17.89 -3.28 -4.61
C SER A 141 -16.92 -4.32 -4.02
N VAL A 142 -16.42 -4.09 -2.80
CA VAL A 142 -15.52 -5.03 -2.12
C VAL A 142 -16.19 -6.38 -1.86
N SER A 143 -17.46 -6.39 -1.43
CA SER A 143 -18.22 -7.64 -1.20
C SER A 143 -18.49 -8.40 -2.50
N GLY A 144 -18.52 -7.71 -3.65
CA GLY A 144 -18.76 -8.24 -5.00
C GLY A 144 -17.52 -8.75 -5.74
N THR A 145 -16.36 -8.79 -5.12
CA THR A 145 -15.10 -9.19 -5.76
C THR A 145 -14.47 -10.42 -5.11
N LEU A 146 -13.40 -10.26 -4.35
CA LEU A 146 -12.66 -11.37 -3.72
C LEU A 146 -13.55 -12.32 -2.88
N PRO A 147 -14.52 -11.82 -2.05
CA PRO A 147 -15.37 -12.72 -1.28
C PRO A 147 -16.18 -13.70 -2.14
N LEU A 148 -16.60 -13.29 -3.35
CA LEU A 148 -17.33 -14.18 -4.26
C LEU A 148 -16.52 -15.38 -4.77
N LYS A 149 -15.19 -15.35 -4.56
CA LYS A 149 -14.26 -16.45 -4.86
C LYS A 149 -13.90 -17.30 -3.63
N ASP A 150 -14.78 -17.36 -2.64
CA ASP A 150 -14.67 -18.25 -1.48
C ASP A 150 -13.47 -17.96 -0.56
N VAL A 151 -13.27 -16.67 -0.24
CA VAL A 151 -12.31 -16.17 0.76
C VAL A 151 -13.01 -15.18 1.69
N VAL A 152 -12.49 -15.01 2.91
CA VAL A 152 -12.87 -13.91 3.80
C VAL A 152 -11.97 -12.74 3.51
N MET A 153 -12.56 -11.58 3.19
CA MET A 153 -11.83 -10.34 2.93
C MET A 153 -11.85 -9.44 4.16
N VAL A 154 -10.71 -8.85 4.47
CA VAL A 154 -10.53 -7.93 5.60
C VAL A 154 -9.85 -6.66 5.11
N THR A 155 -10.33 -5.50 5.58
CA THR A 155 -9.66 -4.20 5.39
C THR A 155 -9.52 -3.51 6.74
N LEU A 156 -8.52 -2.65 6.91
CA LEU A 156 -8.32 -1.96 8.18
C LEU A 156 -7.78 -0.53 7.97
N ASN A 157 -8.09 0.34 8.93
CA ASN A 157 -7.43 1.64 9.07
C ASN A 157 -6.21 1.53 9.99
N TYR A 158 -5.23 2.37 9.77
CA TYR A 158 -4.06 2.56 10.63
C TYR A 158 -3.71 4.05 10.69
N ARG A 159 -2.97 4.49 11.71
CA ARG A 159 -2.51 5.87 11.79
C ARG A 159 -1.55 6.20 10.66
N VAL A 160 -1.79 7.35 10.05
CA VAL A 160 -1.03 7.88 8.92
C VAL A 160 -0.42 9.24 9.27
N GLY A 161 0.48 9.73 8.42
CA GLY A 161 1.16 11.01 8.56
C GLY A 161 1.90 11.14 9.89
N ILE A 162 1.88 12.33 10.46
CA ILE A 162 2.58 12.63 11.71
C ILE A 162 2.17 11.72 12.87
N LEU A 163 0.90 11.30 12.96
CA LEU A 163 0.41 10.41 14.02
C LEU A 163 0.90 8.97 13.86
N GLY A 164 1.17 8.54 12.63
CA GLY A 164 1.58 7.18 12.30
C GLY A 164 3.08 6.97 12.18
N PHE A 165 3.82 7.97 11.69
CA PHE A 165 5.21 7.76 11.26
C PHE A 165 6.20 8.80 11.77
N PHE A 166 5.76 9.84 12.47
CA PHE A 166 6.69 10.80 13.09
C PHE A 166 7.66 10.10 14.03
N THR A 167 8.93 10.51 13.98
CA THR A 167 10.00 10.02 14.87
C THR A 167 10.94 11.15 15.29
N THR A 168 11.51 10.99 16.48
CA THR A 168 12.67 11.78 16.96
C THR A 168 13.99 11.07 16.68
N GLY A 169 13.96 9.84 16.13
CA GLY A 169 15.14 9.03 15.82
C GLY A 169 15.76 8.35 17.04
N ASP A 170 15.10 8.39 18.17
CA ASP A 170 15.55 7.84 19.46
C ASP A 170 14.37 7.28 20.30
N ASP A 171 14.62 6.95 21.56
CA ASP A 171 13.65 6.32 22.47
C ASP A 171 12.49 7.25 22.90
N VAL A 172 12.60 8.55 22.67
CA VAL A 172 11.54 9.53 23.00
C VAL A 172 10.32 9.30 22.11
N CYS A 173 10.54 9.15 20.79
CA CYS A 173 9.52 8.76 19.82
C CYS A 173 10.16 7.97 18.68
N ARG A 174 10.10 6.64 18.73
CA ARG A 174 10.73 5.74 17.74
C ARG A 174 10.07 5.77 16.37
N GLY A 175 8.79 6.18 16.26
CA GLY A 175 8.03 6.15 15.02
C GLY A 175 7.36 4.80 14.74
N ASN A 176 7.01 4.55 13.48
CA ASN A 176 6.38 3.30 13.00
C ASN A 176 5.03 2.95 13.66
N MET A 177 4.32 3.90 14.25
CA MET A 177 3.06 3.62 14.95
C MET A 177 1.99 3.07 14.01
N GLY A 178 1.98 3.47 12.72
CA GLY A 178 1.11 2.89 11.71
C GLY A 178 1.37 1.41 11.45
N LEU A 179 2.64 0.97 11.46
CA LEU A 179 3.00 -0.46 11.34
C LEU A 179 2.62 -1.25 12.60
N TRP A 180 2.72 -0.65 13.78
CA TRP A 180 2.23 -1.25 15.02
C TRP A 180 0.70 -1.40 15.02
N ASP A 181 -0.04 -0.42 14.46
CA ASP A 181 -1.50 -0.50 14.30
C ASP A 181 -1.88 -1.66 13.37
N GLN A 182 -1.21 -1.77 12.22
CA GLN A 182 -1.39 -2.87 11.28
C GLN A 182 -1.09 -4.23 11.95
N THR A 183 -0.01 -4.31 12.73
CA THR A 183 0.34 -5.52 13.49
C THR A 183 -0.74 -5.90 14.49
N LEU A 184 -1.31 -4.95 15.21
CA LEU A 184 -2.43 -5.21 16.12
C LEU A 184 -3.68 -5.66 15.36
N GLY A 185 -3.95 -5.10 14.17
CA GLY A 185 -5.01 -5.57 13.27
C GLY A 185 -4.80 -7.02 12.83
N LEU A 186 -3.56 -7.41 12.52
CA LEU A 186 -3.21 -8.81 12.21
C LEU A 186 -3.40 -9.74 13.42
N GLN A 187 -3.03 -9.30 14.62
CA GLN A 187 -3.29 -10.03 15.87
C GLN A 187 -4.79 -10.19 16.12
N TRP A 188 -5.58 -9.15 15.84
CA TRP A 188 -7.04 -9.22 15.91
C TRP A 188 -7.58 -10.30 14.96
N VAL A 189 -7.07 -10.39 13.74
CA VAL A 189 -7.46 -11.45 12.79
C VAL A 189 -7.13 -12.82 13.35
N GLN A 190 -5.92 -13.04 13.88
CA GLN A 190 -5.54 -14.31 14.51
C GLN A 190 -6.49 -14.72 15.64
N ASN A 191 -6.95 -13.76 16.44
CA ASN A 191 -7.77 -14.01 17.62
C ASN A 191 -9.27 -14.18 17.31
N HIS A 192 -9.77 -13.56 16.23
CA HIS A 192 -11.21 -13.35 16.07
C HIS A 192 -11.80 -13.80 14.73
N ILE A 193 -10.99 -13.96 13.67
CA ILE A 193 -11.51 -14.16 12.31
C ILE A 193 -12.27 -15.48 12.14
N ALA A 194 -12.00 -16.48 13.00
CA ALA A 194 -12.74 -17.73 13.00
C ALA A 194 -14.23 -17.53 13.31
N SER A 195 -14.59 -16.52 14.11
CA SER A 195 -15.99 -16.14 14.36
C SER A 195 -16.71 -15.65 13.11
N PHE A 196 -15.96 -15.22 12.11
CA PHE A 196 -16.45 -14.71 10.83
C PHE A 196 -16.23 -15.71 9.68
N GLY A 197 -15.93 -16.97 10.00
CA GLY A 197 -15.78 -18.06 9.02
C GLY A 197 -14.42 -18.09 8.31
N GLY A 198 -13.43 -17.33 8.77
CA GLY A 198 -12.05 -17.34 8.26
C GLY A 198 -11.15 -18.32 9.01
N ASP A 199 -10.10 -18.83 8.33
CA ASP A 199 -9.07 -19.68 8.93
C ASP A 199 -7.84 -18.82 9.30
N PRO A 200 -7.54 -18.60 10.60
CA PRO A 200 -6.36 -17.86 11.02
C PRO A 200 -5.04 -18.52 10.63
N LYS A 201 -5.06 -19.80 10.24
CA LYS A 201 -3.89 -20.53 9.74
C LYS A 201 -3.68 -20.42 8.24
N ASN A 202 -4.54 -19.69 7.53
CA ASN A 202 -4.42 -19.46 6.10
C ASN A 202 -4.68 -17.98 5.77
N VAL A 203 -3.73 -17.12 6.14
CA VAL A 203 -3.84 -15.66 6.02
C VAL A 203 -2.85 -15.16 4.98
N THR A 204 -3.34 -14.37 4.03
CA THR A 204 -2.58 -13.63 3.02
C THR A 204 -2.74 -12.14 3.26
N VAL A 205 -1.65 -11.40 3.35
CA VAL A 205 -1.66 -9.94 3.47
C VAL A 205 -1.25 -9.33 2.13
N PHE A 206 -2.05 -8.39 1.64
CA PHE A 206 -1.76 -7.68 0.41
C PHE A 206 -2.00 -6.18 0.58
N GLY A 207 -1.32 -5.37 -0.21
CA GLY A 207 -1.44 -3.93 -0.13
C GLY A 207 -0.76 -3.26 -1.31
N GLN A 208 -1.17 -2.04 -1.62
CA GLN A 208 -0.71 -1.30 -2.77
C GLN A 208 0.04 -0.03 -2.33
N SER A 209 1.09 0.38 -3.07
CA SER A 209 1.88 1.59 -2.76
C SER A 209 2.51 1.51 -1.35
N ALA A 210 2.31 2.51 -0.50
CA ALA A 210 2.72 2.47 0.91
C ALA A 210 2.14 1.26 1.67
N GLY A 211 0.96 0.75 1.27
CA GLY A 211 0.41 -0.51 1.76
C GLY A 211 1.24 -1.73 1.32
N GLY A 212 1.76 -1.73 0.09
CA GLY A 212 2.68 -2.75 -0.40
C GLY A 212 4.02 -2.73 0.37
N VAL A 213 4.56 -1.53 0.62
CA VAL A 213 5.74 -1.36 1.51
C VAL A 213 5.44 -1.93 2.90
N SER A 214 4.30 -1.56 3.48
CA SER A 214 3.86 -2.08 4.78
C SER A 214 3.82 -3.61 4.80
N VAL A 215 3.23 -4.24 3.78
CA VAL A 215 3.13 -5.70 3.65
C VAL A 215 4.51 -6.37 3.65
N ASP A 216 5.47 -5.81 2.91
CA ASP A 216 6.84 -6.35 2.90
C ASP A 216 7.52 -6.15 4.25
N LEU A 217 7.46 -4.96 4.87
CA LEU A 217 8.03 -4.68 6.19
C LEU A 217 7.39 -5.54 7.31
N LEU A 218 6.07 -5.74 7.28
CA LEU A 218 5.37 -6.65 8.19
C LEU A 218 5.89 -8.09 8.06
N SER A 219 6.29 -8.51 6.85
CA SER A 219 6.86 -9.84 6.61
C SER A 219 8.26 -10.03 7.21
N LEU A 220 8.95 -8.92 7.50
CA LEU A 220 10.31 -8.90 8.04
C LEU A 220 10.34 -8.73 9.57
N SER A 221 9.44 -7.89 10.11
CA SER A 221 9.42 -7.56 11.53
C SER A 221 9.18 -8.78 12.43
N PRO A 222 9.96 -8.99 13.50
CA PRO A 222 9.74 -10.07 14.45
C PRO A 222 8.41 -9.99 15.19
N HIS A 223 7.74 -8.82 15.16
CA HIS A 223 6.47 -8.59 15.83
C HIS A 223 5.24 -9.00 15.01
N SER A 224 5.38 -9.15 13.69
CA SER A 224 4.26 -9.40 12.79
C SER A 224 4.45 -10.58 11.84
N ARG A 225 5.69 -10.93 11.50
CA ARG A 225 6.02 -11.91 10.45
C ARG A 225 5.42 -13.31 10.62
N ASP A 226 5.06 -13.68 11.86
CA ASP A 226 4.45 -14.99 12.16
C ASP A 226 2.92 -14.98 12.17
N LEU A 227 2.28 -13.81 11.92
CA LEU A 227 0.83 -13.65 11.95
C LEU A 227 0.14 -13.98 10.62
N PHE A 228 0.90 -14.29 9.56
CA PHE A 228 0.37 -14.59 8.23
C PHE A 228 1.33 -15.46 7.41
N HIS A 229 0.82 -16.00 6.31
CA HIS A 229 1.47 -17.08 5.57
C HIS A 229 1.99 -16.64 4.20
N ARG A 230 1.31 -15.66 3.55
CA ARG A 230 1.60 -15.17 2.19
C ARG A 230 1.51 -13.67 2.12
N VAL A 231 2.21 -13.08 1.17
CA VAL A 231 2.24 -11.64 0.95
C VAL A 231 2.09 -11.28 -0.51
N VAL A 232 1.38 -10.16 -0.76
CA VAL A 232 1.28 -9.56 -2.10
C VAL A 232 1.61 -8.05 -2.01
N PRO A 233 2.88 -7.65 -2.02
CA PRO A 233 3.29 -6.26 -2.18
C PRO A 233 3.01 -5.79 -3.61
N MET A 234 2.11 -4.81 -3.79
CA MET A 234 1.70 -4.26 -5.08
C MET A 234 2.24 -2.85 -5.23
N SER A 235 3.02 -2.59 -6.27
CA SER A 235 3.54 -1.24 -6.57
C SER A 235 4.14 -0.52 -5.36
N GLY A 236 4.86 -1.29 -4.53
CA GLY A 236 5.50 -0.82 -3.29
C GLY A 236 6.06 -2.00 -2.49
N ASN A 237 7.26 -1.83 -1.95
CA ASN A 237 7.96 -2.84 -1.15
C ASN A 237 9.06 -2.16 -0.32
N ALA A 238 9.69 -2.90 0.59
CA ALA A 238 10.70 -2.37 1.50
C ALA A 238 11.96 -1.81 0.81
N LEU A 239 12.22 -2.18 -0.44
CA LEU A 239 13.36 -1.72 -1.23
C LEU A 239 13.03 -0.57 -2.21
N CYS A 240 11.80 -0.05 -2.18
CA CYS A 240 11.47 1.20 -2.87
C CYS A 240 12.17 2.39 -2.23
N GLU A 241 12.40 3.48 -2.98
CA GLU A 241 13.03 4.71 -2.46
C GLU A 241 12.25 5.35 -1.31
N PHE A 242 10.92 5.14 -1.27
CA PHE A 242 10.04 5.55 -0.17
C PHE A 242 9.70 4.39 0.80
N GLY A 243 10.48 3.33 0.77
CA GLY A 243 10.16 2.11 1.52
C GLY A 243 10.53 2.18 3.00
N CYS A 244 11.73 2.67 3.28
CA CYS A 244 12.24 2.75 4.65
C CYS A 244 13.47 3.66 4.70
N ARG A 245 13.60 4.42 5.78
CA ARG A 245 14.79 5.25 6.08
C ARG A 245 15.52 4.76 7.31
N THR A 246 16.70 5.31 7.54
CA THR A 246 17.34 5.21 8.86
C THR A 246 16.56 6.05 9.88
N ALA A 247 16.59 5.69 11.17
CA ALA A 247 15.93 6.49 12.21
C ALA A 247 16.40 7.95 12.21
N LYS A 248 17.70 8.17 12.03
CA LYS A 248 18.30 9.51 11.95
C LYS A 248 17.83 10.28 10.70
N GLY A 249 17.76 9.63 9.55
CA GLY A 249 17.29 10.25 8.30
C GLY A 249 15.83 10.67 8.39
N GLU A 250 14.97 9.79 8.92
CA GLU A 250 13.55 10.10 9.11
C GLU A 250 13.32 11.21 10.15
N ALA A 251 14.06 11.20 11.27
CA ALA A 251 14.00 12.27 12.27
C ALA A 251 14.41 13.62 11.70
N ALA A 252 15.45 13.65 10.87
CA ALA A 252 15.89 14.87 10.18
C ALA A 252 14.82 15.40 9.22
N ALA A 253 14.16 14.52 8.46
CA ALA A 253 13.05 14.90 7.57
C ALA A 253 11.85 15.44 8.37
N CYS A 254 11.46 14.77 9.44
CA CYS A 254 10.40 15.21 10.35
C CYS A 254 10.69 16.59 10.94
N LEU A 255 11.90 16.82 11.46
CA LEU A 255 12.30 18.11 12.04
C LEU A 255 12.34 19.22 11.00
N ALA A 256 12.92 18.95 9.82
CA ALA A 256 12.96 19.91 8.72
C ALA A 256 11.56 20.36 8.30
N TYR A 257 10.62 19.41 8.23
CA TYR A 257 9.24 19.74 7.94
C TYR A 257 8.56 20.55 9.06
N LEU A 258 8.75 20.18 10.33
CA LEU A 258 8.24 20.96 11.47
C LEU A 258 8.79 22.40 11.46
N ARG A 259 10.07 22.59 11.12
CA ARG A 259 10.68 23.90 10.91
C ARG A 259 9.99 24.69 9.79
N HIS A 260 9.74 24.03 8.66
CA HIS A 260 9.03 24.63 7.52
C HIS A 260 7.63 25.13 7.89
N ILE A 261 6.90 24.41 8.72
CA ILE A 261 5.57 24.80 9.17
C ILE A 261 5.53 25.65 10.46
N GLY A 262 6.71 26.17 10.88
CA GLY A 262 6.81 27.20 11.92
C GLY A 262 7.26 26.76 13.30
N TYR A 263 7.82 25.56 13.46
CA TYR A 263 8.48 25.19 14.71
C TYR A 263 9.78 25.99 14.90
N THR A 264 9.92 26.70 16.02
CA THR A 264 11.09 27.54 16.34
C THR A 264 11.78 27.14 17.67
N GLY A 265 11.31 26.05 18.31
CA GLY A 265 11.87 25.54 19.57
C GLY A 265 13.25 24.86 19.40
N PRO A 266 13.83 24.33 20.48
CA PRO A 266 15.06 23.53 20.45
C PRO A 266 14.93 22.27 19.58
N ASP A 267 16.05 21.74 19.08
CA ASP A 267 16.07 20.52 18.25
C ASP A 267 16.15 19.22 19.08
N ASP A 268 16.11 19.31 20.42
CA ASP A 268 16.06 18.12 21.27
C ASP A 268 14.72 17.38 21.16
N SER A 269 14.76 16.08 21.31
CA SER A 269 13.64 15.18 21.06
C SER A 269 12.44 15.44 21.94
N GLU A 270 12.64 15.74 23.21
CA GLU A 270 11.59 16.07 24.18
C GLU A 270 10.85 17.34 23.81
N SER A 271 11.58 18.41 23.44
CA SER A 271 11.01 19.69 23.01
C SER A 271 10.19 19.54 21.72
N VAL A 272 10.73 18.79 20.76
CA VAL A 272 10.05 18.52 19.48
C VAL A 272 8.78 17.71 19.69
N LEU A 273 8.83 16.62 20.47
CA LEU A 273 7.64 15.82 20.78
C LEU A 273 6.60 16.61 21.59
N ALA A 274 7.04 17.38 22.60
CA ALA A 274 6.14 18.21 23.40
C ALA A 274 5.38 19.24 22.53
N TYR A 275 6.03 19.82 21.51
CA TYR A 275 5.39 20.77 20.59
C TYR A 275 4.20 20.17 19.85
N ILE A 276 4.26 18.90 19.46
CA ILE A 276 3.20 18.26 18.65
C ILE A 276 2.20 17.48 19.50
N LYS A 277 2.60 16.94 20.66
CA LYS A 277 1.84 15.94 21.41
C LYS A 277 0.43 16.37 21.79
N ASP A 278 0.26 17.61 22.22
CA ASP A 278 -1.01 18.12 22.76
C ASP A 278 -1.75 19.03 21.76
N LYS A 279 -1.28 19.10 20.51
CA LYS A 279 -1.95 19.92 19.49
C LYS A 279 -3.33 19.39 19.14
N PRO A 280 -4.30 20.31 18.90
CA PRO A 280 -5.62 19.93 18.40
C PRO A 280 -5.51 19.18 17.06
N ILE A 281 -6.41 18.23 16.84
CA ILE A 281 -6.38 17.39 15.64
C ILE A 281 -6.40 18.19 14.34
N LYS A 282 -7.13 19.31 14.28
CA LYS A 282 -7.17 20.20 13.11
C LYS A 282 -5.80 20.82 12.78
N GLU A 283 -4.96 21.03 13.79
CA GLU A 283 -3.59 21.49 13.58
C GLU A 283 -2.71 20.33 13.11
N MET A 284 -2.88 19.14 13.69
CA MET A 284 -2.17 17.93 13.27
C MET A 284 -2.44 17.58 11.80
N GLN A 285 -3.69 17.73 11.34
CA GLN A 285 -4.05 17.53 9.93
C GLN A 285 -3.30 18.48 8.98
N LYS A 286 -3.04 19.73 9.42
CA LYS A 286 -2.22 20.69 8.64
C LYS A 286 -0.73 20.36 8.65
N MET A 287 -0.29 19.58 9.62
CA MET A 287 1.09 19.09 9.73
C MET A 287 1.35 17.82 8.91
N ASN A 288 0.31 17.25 8.32
CA ASN A 288 0.46 16.21 7.32
C ASN A 288 0.63 16.91 5.97
N GLY A 289 1.80 16.83 5.41
CA GLY A 289 2.13 17.48 4.16
C GLY A 289 2.41 16.44 3.09
N PHE A 290 1.52 16.27 2.15
CA PHE A 290 1.79 15.49 0.97
C PHE A 290 2.64 16.35 0.00
N ILE A 291 3.96 16.25 0.09
CA ILE A 291 4.88 16.93 -0.83
C ILE A 291 5.10 16.06 -2.06
N ILE A 292 4.05 15.62 -2.70
CA ILE A 292 4.15 15.25 -4.10
C ILE A 292 3.23 16.23 -4.84
N PRO A 293 3.71 16.87 -5.84
CA PRO A 293 3.60 16.22 -7.13
C PRO A 293 4.90 16.12 -7.92
N VAL A 294 5.97 16.73 -7.49
CA VAL A 294 7.12 16.93 -8.37
C VAL A 294 8.37 16.19 -7.93
N THR A 295 8.48 15.82 -6.66
CA THR A 295 9.74 15.27 -6.13
C THR A 295 9.70 13.79 -5.78
N GLY A 296 8.52 13.16 -5.71
CA GLY A 296 8.39 11.77 -5.26
C GLY A 296 8.81 11.53 -3.81
N VAL A 297 9.04 12.58 -3.03
CA VAL A 297 9.52 12.49 -1.65
C VAL A 297 8.36 12.62 -0.69
N PHE A 298 8.13 11.60 0.13
CA PHE A 298 7.21 11.63 1.25
C PHE A 298 7.88 12.27 2.47
N ILE A 299 7.09 12.89 3.37
CA ILE A 299 7.63 13.47 4.59
C ILE A 299 7.81 12.38 5.63
N TYR A 300 6.79 11.53 5.76
CA TYR A 300 6.71 10.49 6.79
C TYR A 300 6.85 9.11 6.16
N GLU A 301 7.90 8.39 6.55
CA GLU A 301 8.17 7.04 6.07
C GLU A 301 8.49 6.09 7.23
N PRO A 302 8.35 4.77 7.04
CA PRO A 302 8.90 3.79 7.98
C PRO A 302 10.40 3.98 8.19
N ASN A 303 10.90 3.57 9.38
CA ASN A 303 12.31 3.70 9.69
C ASN A 303 12.86 2.48 10.45
N ILE A 304 14.18 2.28 10.37
CA ILE A 304 14.89 1.28 11.18
C ILE A 304 15.00 1.83 12.60
N ASP A 305 13.98 1.58 13.43
CA ASP A 305 13.76 2.20 14.74
C ASP A 305 14.37 1.44 15.92
N GLY A 306 15.02 0.31 15.65
CA GLY A 306 15.60 -0.55 16.70
C GLY A 306 14.57 -1.32 17.54
N ASP A 307 13.28 -1.26 17.18
CA ASP A 307 12.18 -1.95 17.89
C ASP A 307 11.28 -2.68 16.87
N PHE A 308 10.45 -1.99 16.10
CA PHE A 308 9.63 -2.63 15.06
C PHE A 308 10.51 -3.25 13.97
N LEU A 309 11.50 -2.51 13.52
CA LEU A 309 12.58 -2.95 12.63
C LEU A 309 13.91 -2.86 13.40
N PRO A 310 14.26 -3.91 14.16
CA PRO A 310 15.42 -3.84 15.08
C PRO A 310 16.78 -3.96 14.39
N LYS A 311 16.81 -4.29 13.10
CA LYS A 311 18.03 -4.57 12.32
C LYS A 311 17.86 -4.08 10.88
N PRO A 312 18.97 -4.02 10.10
CA PRO A 312 18.91 -3.82 8.66
C PRO A 312 18.01 -4.85 7.96
N LEU A 313 17.38 -4.45 6.86
CA LEU A 313 16.35 -5.27 6.20
C LEU A 313 16.85 -6.63 5.72
N ASP A 314 18.08 -6.73 5.23
CA ASP A 314 18.68 -7.99 4.78
C ASP A 314 18.83 -9.00 5.95
N GLU A 315 19.22 -8.53 7.14
CA GLU A 315 19.28 -9.38 8.34
C GLU A 315 17.89 -9.85 8.77
N LEU A 316 16.91 -8.93 8.78
CA LEU A 316 15.53 -9.28 9.11
C LEU A 316 14.96 -10.30 8.11
N ARG A 317 15.25 -10.16 6.82
CA ARG A 317 14.81 -11.11 5.79
C ARG A 317 15.45 -12.50 5.95
N LYS A 318 16.71 -12.58 6.36
CA LYS A 318 17.38 -13.85 6.70
C LYS A 318 16.71 -14.57 7.87
N GLU A 319 16.21 -13.83 8.86
CA GLU A 319 15.58 -14.36 10.05
C GLU A 319 14.09 -14.67 9.86
N ALA A 320 13.44 -14.05 8.86
CA ALA A 320 12.02 -14.19 8.63
C ALA A 320 11.65 -15.62 8.15
N PRO A 321 10.49 -16.14 8.54
CA PRO A 321 9.99 -17.40 8.01
C PRO A 321 9.74 -17.29 6.51
N LYS A 322 10.02 -18.35 5.79
CA LYS A 322 9.78 -18.42 4.34
C LYS A 322 8.29 -18.30 4.04
N LYS A 323 7.99 -17.53 3.00
CA LYS A 323 6.63 -17.28 2.54
C LYS A 323 6.50 -17.47 1.03
N ASP A 324 5.27 -17.66 0.58
CA ASP A 324 4.94 -17.42 -0.81
C ASP A 324 4.74 -15.91 -1.00
N VAL A 325 5.37 -15.36 -2.04
CA VAL A 325 5.38 -13.93 -2.36
C VAL A 325 4.89 -13.75 -3.80
N MET A 326 3.82 -12.99 -3.99
CA MET A 326 3.40 -12.53 -5.31
C MET A 326 3.55 -11.02 -5.33
N LEU A 327 4.41 -10.48 -6.19
CA LEU A 327 4.64 -9.03 -6.24
C LEU A 327 4.72 -8.53 -7.67
N GLY A 328 4.46 -7.25 -7.85
CA GLY A 328 4.56 -6.64 -9.17
C GLY A 328 4.23 -5.16 -9.16
N VAL A 329 4.18 -4.60 -10.35
CA VAL A 329 3.95 -3.19 -10.64
C VAL A 329 3.00 -3.02 -11.82
N ALA A 330 2.47 -1.81 -12.02
CA ALA A 330 1.84 -1.43 -13.28
C ALA A 330 2.90 -1.05 -14.33
N GLU A 331 2.57 -1.21 -15.63
CA GLU A 331 3.53 -0.95 -16.74
C GLU A 331 4.08 0.49 -16.72
N HIS A 332 3.24 1.49 -16.37
CA HIS A 332 3.61 2.91 -16.37
C HIS A 332 3.34 3.58 -15.02
N GLU A 333 3.97 3.09 -13.93
CA GLU A 333 3.78 3.60 -12.57
C GLU A 333 3.91 5.13 -12.48
N GLY A 334 4.92 5.69 -13.15
CA GLY A 334 5.25 7.11 -13.09
C GLY A 334 4.23 8.04 -13.77
N LEU A 335 3.31 7.51 -14.59
CA LEU A 335 2.26 8.30 -15.24
C LEU A 335 1.30 8.93 -14.21
N PHE A 336 1.18 8.33 -13.03
CA PHE A 336 0.46 8.88 -11.88
C PHE A 336 0.89 10.31 -11.54
N PHE A 337 2.17 10.64 -11.64
CA PHE A 337 2.69 11.96 -11.25
C PHE A 337 2.32 13.07 -12.24
N GLU A 338 1.96 12.73 -13.47
CA GLU A 338 1.51 13.69 -14.48
C GLU A 338 0.17 14.33 -14.09
N PHE A 339 -0.80 13.53 -13.66
CA PHE A 339 -2.12 14.05 -13.31
C PHE A 339 -2.28 14.45 -11.85
N CYS A 340 -1.46 13.90 -10.94
CA CYS A 340 -1.45 14.34 -9.54
C CYS A 340 -0.82 15.72 -9.37
N GLY A 341 0.15 16.08 -10.20
CA GLY A 341 0.95 17.27 -10.05
C GLY A 341 0.30 18.56 -10.52
N LYS A 342 -0.63 18.52 -11.46
CA LYS A 342 -1.14 19.71 -12.18
C LYS A 342 -0.01 20.70 -12.57
N ASP A 343 1.18 20.15 -12.89
CA ASP A 343 2.39 20.94 -13.11
C ASP A 343 2.48 21.33 -14.59
N SER A 344 2.35 22.62 -14.87
CA SER A 344 2.44 23.16 -16.23
C SER A 344 3.87 23.39 -16.70
N ARG A 345 4.88 23.08 -15.87
CA ARG A 345 6.29 23.24 -16.21
C ARG A 345 6.72 22.24 -17.29
N LYS A 346 7.87 22.51 -17.89
CA LYS A 346 8.47 21.57 -18.84
C LYS A 346 8.90 20.27 -18.15
N ALA A 347 8.70 19.15 -18.83
CA ALA A 347 9.07 17.84 -18.32
C ALA A 347 10.54 17.74 -17.91
N GLU A 348 11.44 18.44 -18.64
CA GLU A 348 12.86 18.47 -18.32
C GLU A 348 13.15 19.14 -16.97
N GLU A 349 12.42 20.19 -16.59
CA GLU A 349 12.57 20.88 -15.31
C GLU A 349 12.12 19.98 -14.17
N ILE A 350 10.96 19.33 -14.33
CA ILE A 350 10.39 18.37 -13.36
C ILE A 350 11.34 17.17 -13.19
N LEU A 351 11.87 16.63 -14.29
CA LEU A 351 12.84 15.53 -14.27
C LEU A 351 14.11 15.92 -13.48
N LYS A 352 14.67 17.11 -13.70
CA LYS A 352 15.85 17.60 -12.97
C LYS A 352 15.57 17.73 -11.47
N GLU A 353 14.43 18.29 -11.10
CA GLU A 353 14.03 18.39 -9.68
C GLU A 353 13.81 17.02 -9.04
N GLY A 354 13.13 16.10 -9.73
CA GLY A 354 12.92 14.73 -9.25
C GLY A 354 14.25 14.00 -9.03
N ILE A 355 15.18 14.09 -9.98
CA ILE A 355 16.53 13.53 -9.84
C ILE A 355 17.25 14.15 -8.64
N PHE A 356 17.16 15.47 -8.47
CA PHE A 356 17.80 16.16 -7.35
C PHE A 356 17.19 15.74 -6.01
N ALA A 357 15.87 15.59 -5.95
CA ALA A 357 15.15 15.26 -4.73
C ALA A 357 15.41 13.81 -4.26
N LEU A 358 15.42 12.85 -5.19
CA LEU A 358 15.63 11.43 -4.88
C LEU A 358 17.10 11.10 -4.62
N TYR A 359 18.03 11.81 -5.25
CA TYR A 359 19.47 11.58 -5.09
C TYR A 359 20.14 12.76 -4.37
N LYS A 360 19.72 13.01 -3.11
CA LYS A 360 20.31 14.06 -2.23
C LYS A 360 21.56 13.56 -1.52
N SER A 361 22.44 14.52 -1.20
CA SER A 361 23.68 14.29 -0.46
C SER A 361 23.48 14.45 1.06
N ASP A 362 22.63 13.64 1.66
CA ASP A 362 22.48 13.65 3.13
C ASP A 362 23.64 12.93 3.84
N SER A 363 24.40 12.11 3.11
CA SER A 363 25.57 11.35 3.60
C SER A 363 26.91 12.01 3.30
N GLY A 364 26.95 13.25 2.79
CA GLY A 364 28.19 13.93 2.43
C GLY A 364 28.83 13.47 1.12
N GLU A 365 28.14 12.62 0.34
CA GLU A 365 28.61 12.19 -0.97
C GLU A 365 28.29 13.18 -2.09
N ASN A 366 29.17 13.20 -3.09
CA ASN A 366 28.92 13.96 -4.31
C ASN A 366 28.08 13.16 -5.29
N PHE A 367 26.75 13.26 -5.20
CA PHE A 367 25.82 12.67 -6.16
C PHE A 367 25.78 13.39 -7.52
N GLU A 368 26.58 14.39 -7.74
CA GLU A 368 26.51 15.18 -8.98
C GLU A 368 26.77 14.32 -10.22
N GLU A 369 27.74 13.41 -10.15
CA GLU A 369 28.03 12.48 -11.24
C GLU A 369 26.90 11.50 -11.48
N THR A 370 26.33 10.94 -10.40
CA THR A 370 25.17 10.04 -10.47
C THR A 370 23.95 10.76 -11.06
N ARG A 371 23.63 11.96 -10.60
CA ARG A 371 22.54 12.79 -11.14
C ARG A 371 22.72 13.07 -12.63
N LYS A 372 23.94 13.45 -13.04
CA LYS A 372 24.29 13.69 -14.44
C LYS A 372 24.14 12.43 -15.29
N LYS A 373 24.54 11.27 -14.75
CA LYS A 373 24.39 9.98 -15.43
C LYS A 373 22.92 9.63 -15.63
N ILE A 374 22.08 9.78 -14.59
CA ILE A 374 20.64 9.55 -14.67
C ILE A 374 20.00 10.50 -15.68
N TYR A 375 20.28 11.79 -15.56
CA TYR A 375 19.75 12.80 -16.47
C TYR A 375 20.10 12.47 -17.93
N ASN A 376 21.37 12.21 -18.23
CA ASN A 376 21.81 11.86 -19.58
C ASN A 376 21.14 10.58 -20.11
N TYR A 377 20.88 9.59 -19.26
CA TYR A 377 20.22 8.35 -19.65
C TYR A 377 18.79 8.60 -20.13
N TYR A 378 17.99 9.33 -19.34
CA TYR A 378 16.58 9.55 -19.68
C TYR A 378 16.37 10.64 -20.73
N THR A 379 17.28 11.58 -20.92
CA THR A 379 17.15 12.66 -21.91
C THR A 379 17.76 12.33 -23.27
N LYS A 380 18.58 11.29 -23.34
CA LYS A 380 19.30 10.92 -24.58
C LYS A 380 18.35 10.70 -25.76
N GLY A 381 18.52 11.54 -26.80
CA GLY A 381 17.81 11.43 -28.08
C GLY A 381 16.37 11.97 -28.05
N VAL A 382 16.01 12.71 -26.99
CA VAL A 382 14.71 13.38 -26.85
C VAL A 382 14.83 14.86 -26.48
N GLU A 383 16.04 15.41 -26.60
CA GLU A 383 16.34 16.79 -26.26
C GLU A 383 15.51 17.76 -27.13
N GLY A 384 14.74 18.64 -26.48
CA GLY A 384 13.85 19.59 -27.16
C GLY A 384 12.51 19.04 -27.68
N ASP A 385 12.26 17.75 -27.52
CA ASP A 385 10.98 17.10 -27.87
C ASP A 385 10.16 16.93 -26.58
N GLU A 386 9.30 17.91 -26.26
CA GLU A 386 8.54 17.93 -25.00
C GLU A 386 7.64 16.71 -24.80
N PRO A 387 6.87 16.20 -25.79
CA PRO A 387 6.09 14.99 -25.63
C PRO A 387 6.94 13.76 -25.23
N LYS A 388 8.05 13.54 -25.93
CA LYS A 388 8.95 12.42 -25.61
C LYS A 388 9.68 12.64 -24.28
N MET A 389 10.01 13.87 -23.93
CA MET A 389 10.61 14.19 -22.62
C MET A 389 9.64 13.84 -21.48
N ARG A 390 8.32 14.07 -21.66
CA ARG A 390 7.31 13.64 -20.70
C ARG A 390 7.24 12.13 -20.55
N GLU A 391 7.29 11.38 -21.64
CA GLU A 391 7.37 9.91 -21.58
C GLU A 391 8.61 9.45 -20.79
N ARG A 392 9.78 10.09 -21.02
CA ARG A 392 11.00 9.77 -20.28
C ARG A 392 10.93 10.13 -18.79
N MET A 393 10.26 11.22 -18.46
CA MET A 393 10.01 11.61 -17.08
C MET A 393 9.10 10.60 -16.38
N VAL A 394 8.05 10.14 -17.04
CA VAL A 394 7.20 9.04 -16.57
C VAL A 394 8.02 7.78 -16.32
N ASP A 395 8.86 7.40 -17.28
CA ASP A 395 9.78 6.26 -17.14
C ASP A 395 10.69 6.42 -15.91
N PHE A 396 11.28 7.60 -15.71
CA PHE A 396 12.17 7.88 -14.57
C PHE A 396 11.45 7.72 -13.23
N PHE A 397 10.29 8.35 -13.03
CA PHE A 397 9.57 8.25 -11.76
C PHE A 397 9.07 6.83 -11.50
N GLY A 398 8.60 6.12 -12.52
CA GLY A 398 8.23 4.72 -12.40
C GLY A 398 9.41 3.84 -11.99
N ASP A 399 10.54 4.02 -12.63
CA ASP A 399 11.76 3.25 -12.40
C ASP A 399 12.38 3.53 -11.03
N ALA A 400 12.51 4.81 -10.66
CA ALA A 400 13.13 5.20 -9.40
C ALA A 400 12.28 4.81 -8.20
N LEU A 401 10.96 5.07 -8.25
CA LEU A 401 10.10 4.89 -7.08
C LEU A 401 9.58 3.47 -6.93
N PHE A 402 9.31 2.74 -8.03
CA PHE A 402 8.60 1.45 -7.97
C PHE A 402 9.37 0.30 -8.63
N ASN A 403 9.71 0.44 -9.92
CA ASN A 403 10.20 -0.69 -10.73
C ASN A 403 11.52 -1.25 -10.22
N GLY A 404 12.47 -0.38 -9.86
CA GLY A 404 13.76 -0.76 -9.32
C GLY A 404 13.65 -1.50 -7.99
N GLY A 405 12.75 -1.05 -7.10
CA GLY A 405 12.46 -1.71 -5.83
C GLY A 405 11.81 -3.08 -6.03
N ALA A 406 10.83 -3.18 -6.95
CA ALA A 406 10.07 -4.41 -7.18
C ALA A 406 10.97 -5.57 -7.64
N ILE A 407 11.77 -5.36 -8.69
CA ILE A 407 12.66 -6.42 -9.18
C ILE A 407 13.76 -6.76 -8.17
N ALA A 408 14.29 -5.76 -7.44
CA ALA A 408 15.25 -5.99 -6.36
C ALA A 408 14.64 -6.86 -5.24
N THR A 409 13.40 -6.57 -4.83
CA THR A 409 12.68 -7.35 -3.81
C THR A 409 12.37 -8.77 -4.30
N ALA A 410 12.01 -8.95 -5.58
CA ALA A 410 11.81 -10.28 -6.15
C ALA A 410 13.08 -11.14 -6.05
N GLN A 411 14.22 -10.56 -6.44
CA GLN A 411 15.52 -11.23 -6.37
C GLN A 411 15.94 -11.51 -4.93
N ASP A 412 15.79 -10.55 -4.04
CA ASP A 412 16.16 -10.66 -2.64
C ASP A 412 15.28 -11.70 -1.93
N SER A 413 13.98 -11.66 -2.12
CA SER A 413 13.06 -12.66 -1.57
C SER A 413 13.41 -14.08 -2.02
N LEU A 414 13.74 -14.28 -3.30
CA LEU A 414 14.14 -15.59 -3.80
C LEU A 414 15.49 -16.06 -3.22
N ARG A 415 16.50 -15.17 -3.10
CA ARG A 415 17.79 -15.49 -2.47
C ARG A 415 17.65 -15.97 -1.03
N HIS A 416 16.65 -15.45 -0.31
CA HIS A 416 16.34 -15.86 1.06
C HIS A 416 15.38 -17.07 1.15
N GLY A 417 15.07 -17.70 0.01
CA GLY A 417 14.37 -18.98 -0.06
C GLY A 417 12.85 -18.89 -0.05
N ASN A 418 12.28 -17.73 -0.33
CA ASN A 418 10.86 -17.58 -0.58
C ASN A 418 10.49 -18.13 -1.97
N ASN A 419 9.23 -18.57 -2.16
CA ASN A 419 8.67 -18.79 -3.49
C ASN A 419 8.18 -17.46 -4.03
N VAL A 420 8.59 -17.07 -5.23
CA VAL A 420 8.28 -15.75 -5.79
C VAL A 420 7.52 -15.88 -7.10
N TRP A 421 6.47 -15.07 -7.23
CA TRP A 421 5.67 -14.85 -8.44
C TRP A 421 5.77 -13.37 -8.78
N PHE A 422 6.33 -13.03 -9.96
CA PHE A 422 6.58 -11.64 -10.35
C PHE A 422 5.75 -11.26 -11.55
N TYR A 423 5.05 -10.09 -11.48
CA TYR A 423 4.17 -9.63 -12.56
C TYR A 423 4.37 -8.16 -12.92
N VAL A 424 3.92 -7.83 -14.13
CA VAL A 424 3.65 -6.46 -14.58
C VAL A 424 2.19 -6.39 -15.03
N PHE A 425 1.41 -5.50 -14.45
CA PHE A 425 0.03 -5.24 -14.82
C PHE A 425 -0.03 -4.30 -16.02
N ASP A 426 -0.54 -4.80 -17.15
CA ASP A 426 -0.57 -4.08 -18.42
C ASP A 426 -1.97 -4.19 -19.08
N TYR A 427 -2.98 -3.66 -18.36
CA TYR A 427 -4.33 -3.50 -18.88
C TYR A 427 -4.94 -2.18 -18.41
N CYS A 428 -5.59 -1.50 -19.33
CA CYS A 428 -6.24 -0.23 -19.06
C CYS A 428 -7.50 -0.09 -19.93
N ASN A 429 -8.61 0.27 -19.29
CA ASN A 429 -9.77 0.80 -20.00
C ASN A 429 -9.54 2.30 -20.24
N PRO A 430 -9.42 2.77 -21.49
CA PRO A 430 -9.18 4.18 -21.79
C PRO A 430 -10.24 5.13 -21.20
N ASN A 431 -11.48 4.66 -21.05
CA ASN A 431 -12.58 5.46 -20.51
C ASN A 431 -12.67 5.39 -18.97
N GLY A 432 -11.72 4.73 -18.31
CA GLY A 432 -11.74 4.50 -16.86
C GLY A 432 -11.11 5.59 -16.01
N PHE A 433 -10.72 6.73 -16.60
CA PHE A 433 -10.03 7.81 -15.86
C PHE A 433 -10.92 9.03 -15.57
N GLY A 434 -12.18 9.07 -16.05
CA GLY A 434 -13.15 10.09 -15.67
C GLY A 434 -12.77 11.53 -16.04
N GLY A 435 -12.03 11.71 -17.15
CA GLY A 435 -11.55 13.01 -17.62
C GLY A 435 -10.09 13.32 -17.24
N LEU A 436 -9.46 12.51 -16.37
CA LEU A 436 -8.04 12.68 -16.05
C LEU A 436 -7.12 12.33 -17.23
N GLU A 437 -7.62 11.54 -18.19
CA GLU A 437 -6.91 11.21 -19.43
C GLU A 437 -6.50 12.45 -20.24
N GLU A 438 -7.24 13.56 -20.13
CA GLU A 438 -6.90 14.82 -20.81
C GLU A 438 -5.61 15.47 -20.25
N MET A 439 -5.20 15.07 -19.05
CA MET A 439 -3.99 15.56 -18.39
C MET A 439 -2.79 14.65 -18.58
N MET A 440 -2.99 13.48 -19.20
CA MET A 440 -1.94 12.49 -19.41
C MET A 440 -1.29 12.66 -20.78
N PRO A 441 0.04 12.46 -20.92
CA PRO A 441 0.70 12.44 -22.23
C PRO A 441 0.27 11.25 -23.10
N PHE A 442 -0.19 10.18 -22.48
CA PHE A 442 -0.78 8.98 -23.08
C PHE A 442 -1.61 8.22 -22.06
N VAL A 443 -2.58 7.43 -22.49
CA VAL A 443 -3.45 6.64 -21.61
C VAL A 443 -2.89 5.22 -21.50
N ALA A 444 -2.56 4.81 -20.27
CA ALA A 444 -1.97 3.51 -19.97
C ALA A 444 -2.25 3.09 -18.52
N PRO A 445 -2.04 1.80 -18.15
CA PRO A 445 -2.10 1.37 -16.76
C PRO A 445 -1.00 2.06 -15.95
N THR A 446 -1.38 2.64 -14.83
CA THR A 446 -0.48 3.39 -13.95
C THR A 446 -0.72 3.03 -12.50
N HIS A 447 -0.01 3.70 -11.60
CA HIS A 447 -0.11 3.50 -10.15
C HIS A 447 -1.56 3.43 -9.67
N CYS A 448 -1.91 2.42 -8.90
CA CYS A 448 -3.25 2.13 -8.33
C CYS A 448 -4.35 1.71 -9.34
N THR A 449 -4.10 1.68 -10.65
CA THR A 449 -5.18 1.34 -11.62
C THR A 449 -5.56 -0.14 -11.63
N ASP A 450 -4.73 -1.01 -11.10
CA ASP A 450 -4.98 -2.44 -10.89
C ASP A 450 -5.99 -2.71 -9.76
N LEU A 451 -6.11 -1.81 -8.78
CA LEU A 451 -7.01 -1.97 -7.63
C LEU A 451 -8.48 -2.09 -8.03
N ARG A 452 -8.92 -1.40 -9.09
CA ARG A 452 -10.30 -1.49 -9.58
C ARG A 452 -10.69 -2.90 -10.03
N TYR A 453 -9.72 -3.69 -10.47
CA TYR A 453 -9.93 -5.08 -10.90
C TYR A 453 -9.82 -6.10 -9.77
N ILE A 454 -9.47 -5.65 -8.56
CA ILE A 454 -9.34 -6.49 -7.36
C ILE A 454 -10.41 -6.14 -6.34
N LEU A 455 -10.65 -4.84 -6.12
CA LEU A 455 -11.56 -4.32 -5.10
C LEU A 455 -12.89 -3.80 -5.69
N GLY A 456 -13.00 -3.73 -7.02
CA GLY A 456 -14.22 -3.32 -7.71
C GLY A 456 -14.48 -1.81 -7.73
N GLU A 457 -13.52 -1.00 -7.31
CA GLU A 457 -13.65 0.47 -7.20
C GLU A 457 -12.40 1.16 -7.75
N GLY A 458 -12.58 2.30 -8.44
CA GLY A 458 -11.49 3.14 -8.91
C GLY A 458 -11.13 4.22 -7.89
N LEU A 459 -9.84 4.42 -7.61
CA LEU A 459 -9.39 5.48 -6.70
C LEU A 459 -9.52 6.89 -7.27
N TYR A 460 -9.35 7.03 -8.59
CA TYR A 460 -9.24 8.34 -9.24
C TYR A 460 -10.51 8.79 -9.94
N SER A 461 -11.41 7.86 -10.19
CA SER A 461 -12.68 8.11 -10.88
C SER A 461 -13.67 7.01 -10.55
N GLU A 462 -14.96 7.32 -10.71
CA GLU A 462 -16.01 6.31 -10.68
C GLU A 462 -15.68 5.20 -11.70
N PHE A 463 -15.69 3.95 -11.24
CA PHE A 463 -15.40 2.80 -12.09
C PHE A 463 -16.68 2.24 -12.68
N GLN A 464 -16.82 2.36 -13.99
CA GLN A 464 -17.94 1.79 -14.76
C GLN A 464 -17.40 0.71 -15.69
N PRO A 465 -17.35 -0.57 -15.23
CA PRO A 465 -16.74 -1.65 -15.98
C PRO A 465 -17.50 -1.97 -17.27
N ASN A 466 -16.76 -2.12 -18.37
CA ASN A 466 -17.24 -2.69 -19.61
C ASN A 466 -17.07 -4.23 -19.63
N GLU A 467 -17.40 -4.90 -20.74
CA GLU A 467 -17.29 -6.36 -20.84
C GLU A 467 -15.84 -6.89 -20.68
N GLU A 468 -14.85 -6.14 -21.11
CA GLU A 468 -13.43 -6.51 -20.96
C GLU A 468 -12.96 -6.32 -19.52
N ASP A 469 -13.43 -5.24 -18.87
CA ASP A 469 -13.16 -4.98 -17.46
C ASP A 469 -13.73 -6.11 -16.57
N TRP A 470 -14.95 -6.59 -16.85
CA TRP A 470 -15.51 -7.73 -16.11
C TRP A 470 -14.66 -9.00 -16.25
N LYS A 471 -14.13 -9.27 -17.45
CA LYS A 471 -13.19 -10.39 -17.66
C LYS A 471 -11.87 -10.18 -16.92
N MET A 472 -11.38 -8.93 -16.85
CA MET A 472 -10.18 -8.60 -16.09
C MET A 472 -10.42 -8.69 -14.56
N ILE A 473 -11.58 -8.26 -14.06
CA ILE A 473 -11.99 -8.46 -12.65
C ILE A 473 -12.00 -9.96 -12.32
N ASP A 474 -12.64 -10.79 -13.16
CA ASP A 474 -12.67 -12.24 -12.95
C ASP A 474 -11.26 -12.85 -12.95
N LYS A 475 -10.41 -12.45 -13.89
CA LYS A 475 -9.01 -12.89 -13.99
C LYS A 475 -8.20 -12.49 -12.76
N MET A 476 -8.21 -11.21 -12.38
CA MET A 476 -7.43 -10.68 -11.25
C MET A 476 -7.89 -11.31 -9.94
N THR A 477 -9.20 -11.30 -9.68
CA THR A 477 -9.74 -11.90 -8.44
C THR A 477 -9.47 -13.40 -8.37
N THR A 478 -9.50 -14.12 -9.50
CA THR A 478 -9.15 -15.55 -9.56
C THR A 478 -7.68 -15.78 -9.23
N MET A 479 -6.74 -15.03 -9.84
CA MET A 479 -5.31 -15.17 -9.57
C MET A 479 -4.97 -14.86 -8.10
N TYR A 480 -5.52 -13.78 -7.54
CA TYR A 480 -5.29 -13.37 -6.16
C TYR A 480 -5.85 -14.38 -5.16
N THR A 481 -7.07 -14.86 -5.38
CA THR A 481 -7.68 -15.88 -4.49
C THR A 481 -7.04 -17.25 -4.65
N ASN A 482 -6.61 -17.65 -5.85
CA ASN A 482 -5.80 -18.84 -6.06
C ASN A 482 -4.48 -18.77 -5.26
N PHE A 483 -3.80 -17.63 -5.34
CA PHE A 483 -2.58 -17.43 -4.55
C PHE A 483 -2.86 -17.52 -3.04
N ALA A 484 -3.93 -16.91 -2.56
CA ALA A 484 -4.32 -17.00 -1.15
C ALA A 484 -4.67 -18.42 -0.72
N LYS A 485 -5.32 -19.19 -1.58
CA LYS A 485 -5.73 -20.58 -1.29
C LYS A 485 -4.58 -21.57 -1.36
N TYR A 486 -3.72 -21.45 -2.39
CA TYR A 486 -2.79 -22.52 -2.78
C TYR A 486 -1.31 -22.09 -2.82
N GLY A 487 -0.99 -20.80 -2.61
CA GLY A 487 0.36 -20.25 -2.78
C GLY A 487 0.81 -20.13 -4.24
N SER A 488 -0.14 -20.27 -5.18
CA SER A 488 0.09 -20.18 -6.62
C SER A 488 -1.04 -19.42 -7.31
N PRO A 489 -0.76 -18.39 -8.13
CA PRO A 489 -1.78 -17.69 -8.89
C PRO A 489 -2.46 -18.57 -9.96
N ASN A 490 -1.82 -19.68 -10.34
CA ASN A 490 -2.37 -20.68 -11.27
C ASN A 490 -3.40 -21.60 -10.61
N GLY A 491 -3.56 -21.58 -9.27
CA GLY A 491 -4.42 -22.51 -8.54
C GLY A 491 -3.71 -23.85 -8.24
N LYS A 492 -4.45 -24.96 -8.34
CA LYS A 492 -3.96 -26.31 -8.01
C LYS A 492 -3.12 -26.96 -9.10
N GLY A 493 -3.13 -26.43 -10.29
CA GLY A 493 -2.46 -27.00 -11.46
C GLY A 493 -1.24 -26.20 -11.91
N ASP A 494 -0.55 -26.75 -12.89
CA ASP A 494 0.42 -26.00 -13.68
C ASP A 494 -0.32 -24.98 -14.55
N GLY A 495 0.23 -23.79 -14.69
CA GLY A 495 -0.35 -22.72 -15.50
C GLY A 495 0.71 -21.97 -16.29
N GLU A 496 0.27 -20.95 -17.01
CA GLU A 496 1.16 -20.15 -17.86
C GLU A 496 2.11 -19.25 -17.08
N TRP A 497 1.77 -18.90 -15.84
CA TRP A 497 2.60 -18.06 -14.99
C TRP A 497 3.65 -18.92 -14.29
N GLU A 498 4.92 -18.76 -14.66
CA GLU A 498 6.05 -19.47 -14.07
C GLU A 498 6.57 -18.76 -12.82
N LYS A 499 7.09 -19.53 -11.86
CA LYS A 499 7.79 -18.95 -10.70
C LYS A 499 8.99 -18.14 -11.14
N TYR A 500 9.26 -17.06 -10.43
CA TYR A 500 10.44 -16.22 -10.65
C TYR A 500 11.74 -17.01 -10.43
N SER A 501 12.74 -16.72 -11.26
CA SER A 501 14.05 -17.40 -11.24
C SER A 501 15.18 -16.40 -11.43
N LEU A 502 16.32 -16.60 -10.75
CA LEU A 502 17.54 -15.82 -10.97
C LEU A 502 18.27 -16.18 -12.27
N GLU A 503 17.92 -17.27 -12.93
CA GLU A 503 18.49 -17.64 -14.23
C GLU A 503 18.06 -16.70 -15.34
N VAL A 504 16.82 -16.15 -15.23
CA VAL A 504 16.27 -15.13 -16.13
C VAL A 504 15.73 -13.99 -15.24
N PRO A 505 16.59 -13.10 -14.74
CA PRO A 505 16.26 -12.17 -13.67
C PRO A 505 15.26 -11.07 -14.05
N GLU A 506 14.98 -10.86 -15.32
CA GLU A 506 13.96 -9.92 -15.81
C GLU A 506 12.63 -10.61 -16.15
N ARG A 507 12.55 -11.94 -15.99
CA ARG A 507 11.36 -12.70 -16.36
C ARG A 507 10.20 -12.41 -15.42
N HIS A 508 9.05 -12.06 -16.03
CA HIS A 508 7.83 -11.75 -15.32
C HIS A 508 6.59 -12.18 -16.11
N TYR A 509 5.47 -12.27 -15.43
CA TYR A 509 4.18 -12.49 -16.09
C TYR A 509 3.52 -11.14 -16.38
N ARG A 510 3.28 -10.85 -17.65
CA ARG A 510 2.47 -9.71 -18.08
C ARG A 510 1.01 -10.04 -17.89
N ILE A 511 0.33 -9.33 -16.98
CA ILE A 511 -1.11 -9.42 -16.79
C ILE A 511 -1.78 -8.46 -17.78
N GLY A 512 -2.22 -8.98 -18.92
CA GLY A 512 -2.84 -8.21 -19.99
C GLY A 512 -4.14 -8.84 -20.49
N TYR A 513 -4.77 -8.17 -21.44
CA TYR A 513 -5.98 -8.62 -22.11
C TYR A 513 -5.71 -8.78 -23.63
N PRO A 514 -6.32 -9.77 -24.32
CA PRO A 514 -7.17 -10.84 -23.79
C PRO A 514 -6.41 -11.93 -23.04
N ARG A 515 -5.08 -11.99 -23.15
CA ARG A 515 -4.21 -12.99 -22.51
C ARG A 515 -3.09 -12.34 -21.73
N GLY A 516 -2.65 -13.02 -20.67
CA GLY A 516 -1.35 -12.79 -20.07
C GLY A 516 -0.28 -13.60 -20.81
N GLU A 517 0.98 -13.28 -20.56
CA GLU A 517 2.13 -13.98 -21.15
C GLU A 517 3.37 -13.83 -20.28
N MET A 518 4.27 -14.81 -20.35
CA MET A 518 5.61 -14.67 -19.77
C MET A 518 6.47 -13.78 -20.68
N ARG A 519 7.17 -12.79 -20.08
CA ARG A 519 8.14 -11.92 -20.75
C ARG A 519 9.50 -12.05 -20.10
N ASN A 520 10.58 -11.89 -20.89
CA ASN A 520 11.96 -12.03 -20.44
C ASN A 520 12.70 -10.69 -20.35
N GLU A 521 12.07 -9.59 -20.70
CA GLU A 521 12.65 -8.25 -20.66
C GLU A 521 11.76 -7.34 -19.80
N TYR A 522 12.32 -6.80 -18.72
CA TYR A 522 11.60 -5.97 -17.76
C TYR A 522 11.77 -4.50 -18.12
N HIS A 523 10.65 -3.79 -18.31
CA HIS A 523 10.63 -2.36 -18.66
C HIS A 523 11.66 -1.99 -19.75
N LYS A 524 11.63 -2.71 -20.89
CA LYS A 524 12.50 -2.46 -22.04
C LYS A 524 14.01 -2.54 -21.72
N GLY A 525 14.39 -3.45 -20.82
CA GLY A 525 15.80 -3.70 -20.44
C GLY A 525 16.43 -2.61 -19.57
N ARG A 526 15.62 -1.73 -18.95
CA ARG A 526 16.16 -0.65 -18.08
C ARG A 526 16.74 -1.17 -16.75
N TRP A 527 16.50 -2.44 -16.41
CA TRP A 527 16.95 -3.00 -15.14
C TRP A 527 18.47 -2.90 -14.90
N GLU A 528 19.31 -3.16 -15.91
CA GLU A 528 20.77 -3.09 -15.72
C GLU A 528 21.23 -1.69 -15.35
N PHE A 529 20.63 -0.65 -15.94
CA PHE A 529 20.90 0.73 -15.55
C PHE A 529 20.44 1.04 -14.12
N LEU A 530 19.22 0.61 -13.76
CA LEU A 530 18.68 0.82 -12.40
C LEU A 530 19.53 0.11 -11.33
N LYS A 531 19.95 -1.10 -11.60
CA LYS A 531 20.86 -1.86 -10.72
C LYS A 531 22.18 -1.13 -10.49
N GLU A 532 22.77 -0.54 -11.54
CA GLU A 532 23.99 0.24 -11.43
C GLU A 532 23.80 1.49 -10.56
N ILE A 533 22.71 2.23 -10.76
CA ILE A 533 22.40 3.42 -9.96
C ILE A 533 22.17 3.04 -8.48
N ARG A 534 21.39 1.98 -8.23
CA ARG A 534 21.07 1.52 -6.87
C ARG A 534 22.30 1.00 -6.12
N ALA A 535 23.24 0.34 -6.80
CA ALA A 535 24.46 -0.18 -6.17
C ALA A 535 25.39 0.92 -5.60
N GLY A 536 25.22 2.19 -6.04
CA GLY A 536 25.93 3.34 -5.49
C GLY A 536 25.13 4.16 -4.46
N HIS A 537 23.93 3.72 -4.10
CA HIS A 537 23.04 4.50 -3.23
C HIS A 537 23.27 4.14 -1.76
N LYS A 538 24.09 4.94 -1.04
CA LYS A 538 24.49 4.64 0.34
C LYS A 538 23.35 4.56 1.35
N VAL A 539 22.31 5.39 1.22
CA VAL A 539 21.16 5.32 2.13
C VAL A 539 20.46 3.96 2.02
N LEU A 540 20.30 3.44 0.81
CA LEU A 540 19.79 2.09 0.60
C LEU A 540 20.77 1.03 1.16
N GLU A 541 22.07 1.19 0.96
CA GLU A 541 23.10 0.30 1.53
C GLU A 541 23.04 0.27 3.06
N GLU A 542 22.85 1.42 3.72
CA GLU A 542 22.71 1.51 5.17
C GLU A 542 21.42 0.85 5.67
N VAL A 543 20.27 1.15 5.06
CA VAL A 543 18.96 0.60 5.45
C VAL A 543 18.89 -0.90 5.18
N VAL A 544 19.41 -1.33 4.02
CA VAL A 544 19.32 -2.74 3.61
C VAL A 544 20.38 -3.61 4.29
N TYR A 545 21.62 -3.16 4.32
CA TYR A 545 22.76 -3.98 4.74
C TYR A 545 23.46 -3.49 6.01
N GLY A 546 23.09 -2.35 6.57
CA GLY A 546 23.76 -1.74 7.72
C GLY A 546 25.21 -1.32 7.44
N ARG A 547 25.55 -1.05 6.19
CA ARG A 547 26.89 -0.64 5.77
C ARG A 547 26.92 0.88 5.68
N ILE A 548 27.88 1.51 6.42
CA ILE A 548 28.16 2.95 6.37
C ILE A 548 29.44 3.18 5.57
#